data_f449a958b0122c6e17e47da736fc4897
#
_entry.id   f449a958b0122c6e17e47da736fc4897
#
_cell.length_a   1.000
_cell.length_b   1.000
_cell.length_c   1.000
_cell.angle_alpha   90.00
_cell.angle_beta   90.00
_cell.angle_gamma   90.00
#
_symmetry.space_group_name_H-M   'P 1'
#
loop_
_entity.id
_entity.type
_entity.pdbx_description
1 polymer ?
#
loop_
_entity_poly.entity_id
_entity_poly.type
_entity_poly.pdbx_seq_one_letter_code
_entity_poly.pdbx_strand_id
1 'polypeptide(L)' 'MIKNFITTTQGMSGFFAVHMWLNEEEDFGPFWEPYDTGMGRYATREEAEVEARQWADEMEMEYRA' A
#
# COMPACT_ATOMS: atom_id res chain seq x y z
N MET A 1 -14.77 10.21 -0.60
CA MET A 1 -13.32 10.42 -0.62
C MET A 1 -12.59 9.14 -0.22
N ILE A 2 -11.59 8.76 -0.99
CA ILE A 2 -10.81 7.56 -0.69
C ILE A 2 -9.80 7.90 0.39
N LYS A 3 -9.86 7.20 1.51
CA LYS A 3 -8.98 7.46 2.64
C LYS A 3 -7.87 6.43 2.80
N ASN A 4 -7.87 5.41 1.96
CA ASN A 4 -6.83 4.39 1.96
C ASN A 4 -6.79 3.66 0.63
N PHE A 5 -5.66 3.07 0.33
CA PHE A 5 -5.49 2.27 -0.88
C PHE A 5 -4.31 1.33 -0.68
N ILE A 6 -4.23 0.32 -1.54
CA ILE A 6 -3.10 -0.61 -1.58
C ILE A 6 -2.23 -0.26 -2.77
N THR A 7 -0.93 -0.28 -2.59
CA THR A 7 0.04 -0.07 -3.66
C THR A 7 1.26 -0.93 -3.41
N THR A 8 2.29 -0.75 -4.20
CA THR A 8 3.57 -1.42 -4.01
C THR A 8 4.65 -0.37 -3.80
N THR A 9 5.68 -0.73 -3.06
CA THR A 9 6.83 0.15 -2.85
C THR A 9 8.09 -0.69 -2.78
N GLN A 10 9.21 -0.03 -2.91
CA GLN A 10 10.52 -0.68 -2.81
C GLN A 10 11.15 -0.34 -1.47
N GLY A 11 11.61 -1.36 -0.76
CA GLY A 11 12.35 -1.21 0.47
C GLY A 11 13.70 -1.91 0.37
N MET A 12 14.39 -2.03 1.48
CA MET A 12 15.71 -2.64 1.51
C MET A 12 15.68 -4.14 1.21
N SER A 13 14.59 -4.81 1.52
CA SER A 13 14.46 -6.25 1.31
C SER A 13 13.72 -6.61 0.02
N GLY A 14 13.46 -5.63 -0.85
CA GLY A 14 12.77 -5.85 -2.12
C GLY A 14 11.49 -5.07 -2.22
N PHE A 15 10.65 -5.47 -3.18
CA PHE A 15 9.35 -4.84 -3.39
C PHE A 15 8.29 -5.53 -2.53
N PHE A 16 7.33 -4.77 -2.04
CA PHE A 16 6.26 -5.32 -1.22
C PHE A 16 5.00 -4.48 -1.32
N ALA A 17 3.87 -5.08 -0.99
CA ALA A 17 2.59 -4.40 -0.94
C ALA A 17 2.48 -3.55 0.31
N VAL A 18 1.81 -2.43 0.23
CA VAL A 18 1.64 -1.54 1.36
C VAL A 18 0.23 -0.95 1.35
N HIS A 19 -0.34 -0.87 2.55
CA HIS A 19 -1.63 -0.22 2.76
C HIS A 19 -1.35 1.23 3.16
N MET A 20 -1.73 2.17 2.31
CA MET A 20 -1.55 3.60 2.56
C MET A 20 -2.82 4.18 3.18
N TRP A 21 -2.65 4.97 4.18
CA TRP A 21 -3.73 5.58 4.94
C TRP A 21 -3.61 7.10 4.90
N LEU A 22 -4.72 7.78 4.69
CA LEU A 22 -4.73 9.25 4.73
C LEU A 22 -4.90 9.70 6.18
N ASN A 23 -3.85 10.29 6.71
CA ASN A 23 -3.90 10.87 8.05
C ASN A 23 -4.33 12.33 7.93
N GLU A 24 -5.41 12.68 8.59
CA GLU A 24 -6.01 14.01 8.51
C GLU A 24 -5.78 14.82 9.78
N GLU A 25 -4.62 14.67 10.42
CA GLU A 25 -4.29 15.46 11.60
C GLU A 25 -4.24 16.95 11.28
N GLU A 26 -4.85 17.75 12.16
CA GLU A 26 -5.09 19.16 11.94
C GLU A 26 -3.83 19.99 11.80
N ASP A 27 -2.81 19.68 12.61
CA ASP A 27 -1.62 20.54 12.68
C ASP A 27 -0.75 20.50 11.43
N PHE A 28 -0.81 19.39 10.69
CA PHE A 28 0.06 19.18 9.53
C PHE A 28 -0.71 19.07 8.23
N GLY A 29 -2.04 19.13 8.29
CA GLY A 29 -2.88 18.88 7.14
C GLY A 29 -2.88 17.40 6.75
N PRO A 30 -3.67 17.03 5.74
CA PRO A 30 -3.75 15.63 5.35
C PRO A 30 -2.45 15.16 4.68
N PHE A 31 -2.00 13.97 5.04
CA PHE A 31 -0.85 13.34 4.40
C PHE A 31 -1.03 11.82 4.38
N TRP A 32 -0.41 11.19 3.37
CA TRP A 32 -0.45 9.74 3.22
C TRP A 32 0.68 9.12 4.02
N GLU A 33 0.37 8.06 4.75
CA GLU A 33 1.40 7.33 5.49
C GLU A 33 1.17 5.83 5.37
N PRO A 34 2.23 5.00 5.45
CA PRO A 34 2.06 3.55 5.46
C PRO A 34 1.38 3.12 6.75
N TYR A 35 0.33 2.31 6.62
CA TYR A 35 -0.41 1.79 7.75
C TYR A 35 0.00 0.34 8.05
N ASP A 36 0.11 -0.46 6.98
CA ASP A 36 0.44 -1.87 7.13
C ASP A 36 1.13 -2.35 5.86
N THR A 37 1.91 -3.41 5.96
CA THR A 37 2.63 -3.96 4.81
C THR A 37 2.24 -5.42 4.59
N GLY A 38 2.31 -5.84 3.32
CA GLY A 38 2.09 -7.23 2.95
C GLY A 38 3.18 -8.13 3.50
N MET A 39 2.92 -9.43 3.51
CA MET A 39 3.81 -10.43 4.07
C MET A 39 4.99 -10.76 3.15
N GLY A 40 4.80 -10.65 1.84
CA GLY A 40 5.82 -11.04 0.87
C GLY A 40 6.84 -9.96 0.58
N ARG A 41 8.03 -10.42 0.26
CA ARG A 41 9.11 -9.56 -0.24
C ARG A 41 9.56 -10.17 -1.56
N TYR A 42 9.60 -9.35 -2.60
CA TYR A 42 9.75 -9.83 -3.97
C TYR A 42 10.90 -9.12 -4.67
N ALA A 43 11.48 -9.79 -5.64
CA ALA A 43 12.59 -9.24 -6.42
C ALA A 43 12.12 -8.15 -7.39
N THR A 44 10.87 -8.21 -7.86
CA THR A 44 10.33 -7.27 -8.84
C THR A 44 9.03 -6.67 -8.34
N ARG A 45 8.72 -5.48 -8.88
CA ARG A 45 7.44 -4.81 -8.57
C ARG A 45 6.26 -5.63 -9.06
N GLU A 46 6.39 -6.25 -10.23
CA GLU A 46 5.32 -7.05 -10.83
C GLU A 46 4.89 -8.19 -9.90
N GLU A 47 5.85 -8.82 -9.23
CA GLU A 47 5.55 -9.87 -8.25
C GLU A 47 4.81 -9.31 -7.03
N ALA A 48 5.27 -8.19 -6.52
CA ALA A 48 4.62 -7.52 -5.39
C ALA A 48 3.20 -7.07 -5.77
N GLU A 49 3.02 -6.67 -7.01
CA GLU A 49 1.73 -6.22 -7.52
C GLU A 49 0.67 -7.33 -7.45
N VAL A 50 1.07 -8.57 -7.69
CA VAL A 50 0.14 -9.71 -7.58
C VAL A 50 -0.44 -9.78 -6.17
N GLU A 51 0.42 -9.73 -5.17
CA GLU A 51 -0.04 -9.72 -3.77
C GLU A 51 -0.89 -8.48 -3.46
N ALA A 52 -0.45 -7.32 -3.93
CA ALA A 52 -1.13 -6.08 -3.66
C ALA A 52 -2.56 -6.08 -4.24
N ARG A 53 -2.72 -6.58 -5.45
CA ARG A 53 -4.04 -6.65 -6.09
C ARG A 53 -4.96 -7.64 -5.39
N GLN A 54 -4.44 -8.78 -4.96
CA GLN A 54 -5.21 -9.75 -4.19
C GLN A 54 -5.65 -9.17 -2.86
N TRP A 55 -4.73 -8.48 -2.18
CA TRP A 55 -5.03 -7.85 -0.90
C TRP A 55 -6.11 -6.78 -1.05
N ALA A 56 -5.97 -5.93 -2.06
CA ALA A 56 -6.97 -4.89 -2.33
C ALA A 56 -8.34 -5.51 -2.61
N ASP A 57 -8.39 -6.59 -3.37
CA ASP A 57 -9.63 -7.27 -3.69
C ASP A 57 -10.29 -7.87 -2.44
N GLU A 58 -9.50 -8.53 -1.60
CA GLU A 58 -10.01 -9.11 -0.35
C GLU A 58 -10.54 -8.06 0.62
N MET A 59 -9.91 -6.89 0.65
CA MET A 59 -10.31 -5.80 1.54
C MET A 59 -11.34 -4.88 0.90
N GLU A 60 -11.69 -5.12 -0.35
CA GLU A 60 -12.57 -4.25 -1.13
C GLU A 60 -12.03 -2.83 -1.20
N MET A 61 -10.74 -2.71 -1.43
CA MET A 61 -10.03 -1.44 -1.50
C MET A 61 -9.51 -1.19 -2.91
N GLU A 62 -9.17 0.06 -3.17
CA GLU A 62 -8.57 0.43 -4.45
C GLU A 62 -7.10 -0.01 -4.47
N TYR A 63 -6.65 -0.52 -5.62
CA TYR A 63 -5.22 -0.71 -5.87
C TYR A 63 -4.73 0.45 -6.75
N ARG A 64 -3.61 1.05 -6.37
CA ARG A 64 -2.95 2.10 -7.16
C ARG A 64 -1.54 1.68 -7.50
N ALA A 65 -1.20 1.81 -8.76
CA ALA A 65 0.15 1.52 -9.25
C ALA A 65 1.19 2.51 -8.71
#